data_263329923881ba069fb0bf1758e00025
#
_entry.id   263329923881ba069fb0bf1758e00025
#
_cell.length_a   1.000
_cell.length_b   1.000
_cell.length_c   1.000
_cell.angle_alpha   90.00
_cell.angle_beta   90.00
_cell.angle_gamma   90.00
#
_symmetry.space_group_name_H-M   'P 1'
#
loop_
_entity.id
_entity.type
_entity.pdbx_description
1 polymer ?
#
loop_
_entity_poly.entity_id
_entity_poly.type
_entity_poly.pdbx_seq_one_letter_code
_entity_poly.pdbx_strand_id
1 'polypeptide(L)'
;MFENKKVLILEGGGFKTSFSAGVMDAFQMQAHNPFDSYIGVSGGCIAISYFLSKRYGYFYQCMRTLCQDERFVKYSKAFTEGLMNLDFFYDIAYKEFPFDFQTAMQSLKGKEYYIVLTNSADGATEYHQPTLENWVDMTIAASTVPMLTKGKHVVNGIHYSDGGISDPVPVKWAVENGATDIVLIRTTHHNFKPSRLRPEYFASKFIRANQKIKDDVENFQNKIKESIDYIDALPEHIKVDQIAPKVVLNSNIFTNSVKNIELDYRTGLEAGLNYIHSVKAESSMLKTH
;
A
#
# COMPACT_ATOMS: atom_id res chain seq x y z
N MET A 1 -19.47 8.87 -4.59
CA MET A 1 -18.33 8.25 -5.33
C MET A 1 -18.38 6.73 -5.16
N PHE A 2 -18.40 6.16 -3.95
CA PHE A 2 -18.36 4.71 -3.70
C PHE A 2 -19.71 4.09 -3.30
N GLU A 3 -20.81 4.79 -3.49
CA GLU A 3 -22.14 4.28 -3.15
C GLU A 3 -22.43 2.96 -3.87
N ASN A 4 -22.83 1.94 -3.09
CA ASN A 4 -23.05 0.56 -3.57
C ASN A 4 -21.82 -0.12 -4.21
N LYS A 5 -20.60 0.36 -3.93
CA LYS A 5 -19.35 -0.23 -4.43
C LYS A 5 -18.61 -0.99 -3.32
N LYS A 6 -18.02 -2.11 -3.71
CA LYS A 6 -17.07 -2.83 -2.87
C LYS A 6 -15.67 -2.28 -3.10
N VAL A 7 -15.05 -1.76 -2.03
CA VAL A 7 -13.76 -1.07 -2.11
C VAL A 7 -12.66 -1.95 -1.51
N LEU A 8 -11.56 -2.12 -2.24
CA LEU A 8 -10.34 -2.74 -1.73
C LEU A 8 -9.31 -1.67 -1.38
N ILE A 9 -8.84 -1.66 -0.13
CA ILE A 9 -7.82 -0.73 0.37
C ILE A 9 -6.56 -1.50 0.74
N LEU A 10 -5.39 -1.05 0.30
CA LEU A 10 -4.10 -1.61 0.67
C LEU A 10 -3.25 -0.58 1.42
N GLU A 11 -2.91 -0.92 2.68
CA GLU A 11 -1.92 -0.20 3.48
C GLU A 11 -0.53 -0.32 2.85
N GLY A 12 0.31 0.71 3.00
CA GLY A 12 1.72 0.70 2.62
C GLY A 12 2.60 -0.07 3.60
N GLY A 13 3.91 0.20 3.57
CA GLY A 13 4.85 -0.36 4.56
C GLY A 13 6.18 -0.87 3.99
N GLY A 14 6.60 -0.39 2.82
CA GLY A 14 7.83 -0.84 2.18
C GLY A 14 7.84 -2.35 1.96
N PHE A 15 8.90 -3.05 2.41
CA PHE A 15 9.00 -4.51 2.23
C PHE A 15 7.95 -5.32 3.03
N LYS A 16 7.25 -4.75 4.00
CA LYS A 16 6.10 -5.41 4.64
C LYS A 16 4.98 -5.71 3.65
N THR A 17 4.91 -4.99 2.53
CA THR A 17 3.92 -5.26 1.47
C THR A 17 4.13 -6.58 0.74
N SER A 18 5.17 -7.36 1.06
CA SER A 18 5.27 -8.77 0.69
C SER A 18 4.10 -9.60 1.24
N PHE A 19 3.57 -9.26 2.42
CA PHE A 19 2.30 -9.81 2.92
C PHE A 19 1.14 -9.46 2.00
N SER A 20 1.01 -8.19 1.60
CA SER A 20 -0.03 -7.77 0.65
C SER A 20 0.10 -8.46 -0.70
N ALA A 21 1.34 -8.68 -1.18
CA ALA A 21 1.61 -9.45 -2.39
C ALA A 21 1.02 -10.87 -2.30
N GLY A 22 1.23 -11.54 -1.16
CA GLY A 22 0.67 -12.88 -0.91
C GLY A 22 -0.84 -12.90 -0.92
N VAL A 23 -1.50 -11.94 -0.26
CA VAL A 23 -2.98 -11.82 -0.27
C VAL A 23 -3.49 -11.60 -1.69
N MET A 24 -2.88 -10.68 -2.45
CA MET A 24 -3.30 -10.37 -3.82
C MET A 24 -3.08 -11.55 -4.77
N ASP A 25 -2.00 -12.31 -4.59
CA ASP A 25 -1.75 -13.53 -5.37
C ASP A 25 -2.77 -14.65 -5.02
N ALA A 26 -3.18 -14.77 -3.75
CA ALA A 26 -4.28 -15.67 -3.39
C ALA A 26 -5.60 -15.28 -4.09
N PHE A 27 -5.88 -13.97 -4.17
CA PHE A 27 -7.05 -13.47 -4.90
C PHE A 27 -6.96 -13.80 -6.40
N GLN A 28 -5.80 -13.64 -7.03
CA GLN A 28 -5.61 -14.02 -8.43
C GLN A 28 -5.78 -15.52 -8.66
N MET A 29 -5.15 -16.36 -7.82
CA MET A 29 -5.25 -17.83 -7.92
C MET A 29 -6.70 -18.32 -7.85
N GLN A 30 -7.52 -17.68 -7.05
CA GLN A 30 -8.92 -18.04 -6.84
C GLN A 30 -9.89 -17.26 -7.74
N ALA A 31 -9.39 -16.48 -8.70
CA ALA A 31 -10.16 -15.55 -9.52
C ALA A 31 -11.11 -14.67 -8.70
N HIS A 32 -10.67 -14.31 -7.47
CA HIS A 32 -11.45 -13.51 -6.52
C HIS A 32 -11.18 -12.02 -6.75
N ASN A 33 -12.04 -11.36 -7.49
CA ASN A 33 -11.98 -9.91 -7.73
C ASN A 33 -13.37 -9.28 -7.74
N PRO A 34 -14.07 -9.27 -6.59
CA PRO A 34 -15.40 -8.67 -6.49
C PRO A 34 -15.39 -7.15 -6.30
N PHE A 35 -14.24 -6.50 -6.43
CA PHE A 35 -14.05 -5.10 -6.10
C PHE A 35 -14.40 -4.19 -7.27
N ASP A 36 -15.09 -3.09 -6.98
CA ASP A 36 -15.45 -2.02 -7.92
C ASP A 36 -14.45 -0.87 -7.87
N SER A 37 -13.76 -0.73 -6.75
CA SER A 37 -12.78 0.34 -6.55
C SER A 37 -11.60 -0.14 -5.73
N TYR A 38 -10.43 0.46 -5.99
CA TYR A 38 -9.15 0.16 -5.32
C TYR A 38 -8.54 1.44 -4.80
N ILE A 39 -7.95 1.38 -3.61
CA ILE A 39 -7.19 2.50 -3.02
C ILE A 39 -5.87 1.95 -2.52
N GLY A 40 -4.76 2.49 -3.02
CA GLY A 40 -3.42 2.06 -2.64
C GLY A 40 -2.63 3.15 -1.95
N VAL A 41 -1.85 2.76 -0.93
CA VAL A 41 -0.91 3.62 -0.22
C VAL A 41 0.49 3.06 -0.39
N SER A 42 1.45 3.87 -0.85
CA SER A 42 2.87 3.48 -0.93
C SER A 42 3.04 2.15 -1.69
N GLY A 43 3.77 1.17 -1.13
CA GLY A 43 3.90 -0.17 -1.71
C GLY A 43 2.57 -0.89 -1.99
N GLY A 44 1.47 -0.48 -1.35
CA GLY A 44 0.12 -0.97 -1.67
C GLY A 44 -0.33 -0.57 -3.08
N CYS A 45 0.11 0.60 -3.59
CA CYS A 45 -0.13 1.00 -4.98
C CYS A 45 0.53 0.04 -5.96
N ILE A 46 1.76 -0.39 -5.65
CA ILE A 46 2.51 -1.33 -6.48
C ILE A 46 1.81 -2.68 -6.51
N ALA A 47 1.37 -3.18 -5.35
CA ALA A 47 0.63 -4.44 -5.24
C ALA A 47 -0.65 -4.44 -6.09
N ILE A 48 -1.45 -3.36 -6.01
CA ILE A 48 -2.66 -3.20 -6.83
C ILE A 48 -2.31 -3.16 -8.32
N SER A 49 -1.25 -2.45 -8.71
CA SER A 49 -0.83 -2.32 -10.10
C SER A 49 -0.48 -3.69 -10.72
N TYR A 50 0.27 -4.54 -10.00
CA TYR A 50 0.56 -5.91 -10.46
C TYR A 50 -0.68 -6.79 -10.48
N PHE A 51 -1.57 -6.66 -9.51
CA PHE A 51 -2.84 -7.38 -9.48
C PHE A 51 -3.73 -7.04 -10.69
N LEU A 52 -3.91 -5.75 -10.99
CA LEU A 52 -4.67 -5.29 -12.14
C LEU A 52 -4.04 -5.70 -13.47
N SER A 53 -2.71 -5.77 -13.52
CA SER A 53 -1.95 -6.28 -14.66
C SER A 53 -2.02 -7.81 -14.84
N LYS A 54 -2.68 -8.53 -13.92
CA LYS A 54 -2.75 -10.00 -13.86
C LYS A 54 -1.37 -10.69 -13.86
N ARG A 55 -0.37 -10.04 -13.27
CA ARG A 55 1.00 -10.53 -13.17
C ARG A 55 1.22 -11.27 -11.84
N TYR A 56 0.72 -12.52 -11.80
CA TYR A 56 0.86 -13.40 -10.63
C TYR A 56 2.33 -13.58 -10.23
N GLY A 57 2.62 -13.41 -8.93
CA GLY A 57 3.95 -13.57 -8.36
C GLY A 57 4.97 -12.47 -8.69
N TYR A 58 4.66 -11.54 -9.61
CA TYR A 58 5.62 -10.51 -10.04
C TYR A 58 5.97 -9.55 -8.92
N PHE A 59 4.99 -9.08 -8.14
CA PHE A 59 5.30 -8.19 -7.05
C PHE A 59 6.17 -8.86 -5.98
N TYR A 60 5.90 -10.11 -5.64
CA TYR A 60 6.76 -10.89 -4.75
C TYR A 60 8.19 -11.04 -5.30
N GLN A 61 8.35 -11.37 -6.58
CA GLN A 61 9.68 -11.47 -7.21
C GLN A 61 10.40 -10.12 -7.21
N CYS A 62 9.69 -9.04 -7.52
CA CYS A 62 10.20 -7.68 -7.44
C CYS A 62 10.75 -7.38 -6.04
N MET A 63 9.98 -7.64 -4.98
CA MET A 63 10.41 -7.42 -3.60
C MET A 63 11.65 -8.26 -3.23
N ARG A 64 11.73 -9.51 -3.68
CA ARG A 64 12.91 -10.37 -3.47
C ARG A 64 14.15 -9.81 -4.15
N THR A 65 14.02 -9.33 -5.38
CA THR A 65 15.12 -8.72 -6.12
C THR A 65 15.57 -7.43 -5.47
N LEU A 66 14.62 -6.52 -5.18
CA LEU A 66 14.91 -5.21 -4.61
C LEU A 66 15.58 -5.27 -3.23
N CYS A 67 15.20 -6.22 -2.37
CA CYS A 67 15.76 -6.28 -1.02
C CYS A 67 17.25 -6.63 -0.99
N GLN A 68 17.80 -7.19 -2.06
CA GLN A 68 19.22 -7.57 -2.19
C GLN A 68 19.98 -6.72 -3.22
N ASP A 69 19.31 -5.89 -3.99
CA ASP A 69 19.92 -5.14 -5.07
C ASP A 69 20.54 -3.84 -4.55
N GLU A 70 21.87 -3.72 -4.65
CA GLU A 70 22.60 -2.53 -4.23
C GLU A 70 22.25 -1.26 -5.05
N ARG A 71 21.64 -1.44 -6.23
CA ARG A 71 21.13 -0.30 -7.03
C ARG A 71 19.89 0.30 -6.39
N PHE A 72 19.11 -0.50 -5.65
CA PHE A 72 17.91 -0.06 -4.95
C PHE A 72 18.19 0.36 -3.51
N VAL A 73 18.86 -0.49 -2.71
CA VAL A 73 19.17 -0.19 -1.29
C VAL A 73 20.67 0.05 -1.12
N LYS A 74 21.07 1.28 -0.80
CA LYS A 74 22.47 1.68 -0.55
C LYS A 74 22.66 2.14 0.89
N TYR A 75 22.97 1.22 1.78
CA TYR A 75 23.23 1.54 3.19
C TYR A 75 24.39 2.52 3.38
N SER A 76 25.43 2.46 2.53
CA SER A 76 26.58 3.36 2.57
C SER A 76 26.26 4.81 2.23
N LYS A 77 25.13 5.08 1.55
CA LYS A 77 24.72 6.41 1.10
C LYS A 77 23.47 6.95 1.81
N ALA A 78 22.97 6.24 2.81
CA ALA A 78 21.72 6.56 3.52
C ALA A 78 21.66 8.02 4.02
N PHE A 79 22.78 8.57 4.42
CA PHE A 79 22.85 9.95 4.94
C PHE A 79 23.05 11.05 3.89
N THR A 80 23.44 10.70 2.67
CA THR A 80 23.79 11.69 1.63
C THR A 80 22.82 11.72 0.46
N GLU A 81 22.34 10.56 0.01
CA GLU A 81 21.52 10.43 -1.20
C GLU A 81 20.17 9.73 -0.97
N GLY A 82 19.86 9.35 0.29
CA GLY A 82 18.75 8.48 0.63
C GLY A 82 19.10 6.99 0.56
N LEU A 83 18.33 6.18 1.29
CA LEU A 83 18.57 4.74 1.44
C LEU A 83 18.12 3.95 0.22
N MET A 84 16.96 4.33 -0.37
CA MET A 84 16.33 3.64 -1.49
C MET A 84 16.33 4.50 -2.75
N ASN A 85 16.72 3.92 -3.87
CA ASN A 85 16.71 4.56 -5.18
C ASN A 85 15.42 4.18 -5.94
N LEU A 86 14.40 5.00 -5.82
CA LEU A 86 13.14 4.78 -6.52
C LEU A 86 13.24 5.00 -8.05
N ASP A 87 14.24 5.76 -8.53
CA ASP A 87 14.45 5.90 -9.98
C ASP A 87 14.76 4.55 -10.63
N PHE A 88 15.38 3.64 -9.89
CA PHE A 88 15.60 2.26 -10.33
C PHE A 88 14.30 1.48 -10.55
N PHE A 89 13.20 1.91 -9.93
CA PHE A 89 11.90 1.28 -10.11
C PHE A 89 11.40 1.37 -11.57
N TYR A 90 11.82 2.36 -12.35
CA TYR A 90 11.54 2.40 -13.80
C TYR A 90 12.11 1.18 -14.51
N ASP A 91 13.36 0.81 -14.19
CA ASP A 91 13.97 -0.39 -14.78
C ASP A 91 13.20 -1.65 -14.39
N ILE A 92 12.76 -1.76 -13.15
CA ILE A 92 11.93 -2.85 -12.66
C ILE A 92 10.58 -2.87 -13.38
N ALA A 93 9.87 -1.74 -13.44
CA ALA A 93 8.52 -1.64 -13.98
C ALA A 93 8.44 -1.83 -15.51
N TYR A 94 9.53 -1.61 -16.23
CA TYR A 94 9.53 -1.70 -17.69
C TYR A 94 10.38 -2.86 -18.23
N LYS A 95 11.36 -3.38 -17.49
CA LYS A 95 12.34 -4.34 -18.01
C LYS A 95 12.34 -5.69 -17.28
N GLU A 96 12.47 -5.70 -15.95
CA GLU A 96 12.66 -6.93 -15.18
C GLU A 96 11.31 -7.57 -14.79
N PHE A 97 10.39 -6.77 -14.24
CA PHE A 97 9.05 -7.20 -13.86
C PHE A 97 8.02 -6.22 -14.45
N PRO A 98 7.82 -6.24 -15.76
CA PRO A 98 7.04 -5.22 -16.43
C PRO A 98 5.57 -5.25 -16.02
N PHE A 99 5.02 -4.05 -15.73
CA PHE A 99 3.59 -3.85 -15.67
C PHE A 99 2.97 -4.05 -17.05
N ASP A 100 1.84 -4.75 -17.10
CA ASP A 100 1.00 -4.78 -18.28
C ASP A 100 -0.08 -3.71 -18.17
N PHE A 101 0.28 -2.49 -18.59
CA PHE A 101 -0.61 -1.32 -18.48
C PHE A 101 -1.92 -1.50 -19.24
N GLN A 102 -1.88 -2.17 -20.40
CA GLN A 102 -3.07 -2.41 -21.19
C GLN A 102 -4.03 -3.35 -20.48
N THR A 103 -3.51 -4.47 -19.94
CA THR A 103 -4.30 -5.39 -19.13
C THR A 103 -4.82 -4.71 -17.85
N ALA A 104 -4.02 -3.86 -17.20
CA ALA A 104 -4.45 -3.13 -16.01
C ALA A 104 -5.60 -2.17 -16.32
N MET A 105 -5.51 -1.38 -17.41
CA MET A 105 -6.59 -0.51 -17.86
C MET A 105 -7.85 -1.28 -18.27
N GLN A 106 -7.70 -2.45 -18.90
CA GLN A 106 -8.84 -3.33 -19.18
C GLN A 106 -9.50 -3.85 -17.90
N SER A 107 -8.69 -4.21 -16.89
CA SER A 107 -9.17 -4.64 -15.59
C SER A 107 -9.93 -3.55 -14.83
N LEU A 108 -9.66 -2.28 -15.14
CA LEU A 108 -10.33 -1.10 -14.59
C LEU A 108 -11.58 -0.66 -15.37
N LYS A 109 -11.98 -1.34 -16.43
CA LYS A 109 -13.23 -0.95 -17.13
C LYS A 109 -14.43 -1.01 -16.18
N GLY A 110 -15.09 0.13 -15.94
CA GLY A 110 -16.21 0.28 -15.00
C GLY A 110 -15.79 0.24 -13.53
N LYS A 111 -14.50 0.33 -13.23
CA LYS A 111 -13.91 0.34 -11.90
C LYS A 111 -13.01 1.55 -11.72
N GLU A 112 -12.64 1.84 -10.48
CA GLU A 112 -11.80 2.98 -10.14
C GLU A 112 -10.56 2.53 -9.37
N TYR A 113 -9.44 3.22 -9.60
CA TYR A 113 -8.22 3.02 -8.82
C TYR A 113 -7.65 4.34 -8.38
N TYR A 114 -7.45 4.50 -7.08
CA TYR A 114 -6.91 5.70 -6.45
C TYR A 114 -5.54 5.41 -5.84
N ILE A 115 -4.57 6.23 -6.19
CA ILE A 115 -3.25 6.30 -5.59
C ILE A 115 -3.26 7.45 -4.59
N VAL A 116 -2.89 7.19 -3.34
CA VAL A 116 -2.80 8.20 -2.29
C VAL A 116 -1.46 8.89 -2.36
N LEU A 117 -1.46 10.21 -2.41
CA LEU A 117 -0.29 11.06 -2.49
C LEU A 117 -0.33 12.14 -1.39
N THR A 118 0.84 12.52 -0.89
CA THR A 118 0.99 13.70 -0.02
C THR A 118 1.60 14.84 -0.84
N ASN A 119 0.89 15.96 -1.02
CA ASN A 119 1.43 17.14 -1.68
C ASN A 119 2.60 17.71 -0.87
N SER A 120 3.78 17.80 -1.47
CA SER A 120 5.01 18.22 -0.74
C SER A 120 5.02 19.71 -0.41
N ALA A 121 4.18 20.53 -1.03
CA ALA A 121 4.14 21.97 -0.78
C ALA A 121 3.38 22.30 0.52
N ASP A 122 2.25 21.65 0.76
CA ASP A 122 1.36 21.97 1.90
C ASP A 122 1.05 20.77 2.82
N GLY A 123 1.44 19.53 2.42
CA GLY A 123 1.16 18.31 3.15
C GLY A 123 -0.29 17.83 3.01
N ALA A 124 -1.05 18.33 2.04
CA ALA A 124 -2.40 17.86 1.79
C ALA A 124 -2.40 16.41 1.27
N THR A 125 -3.39 15.63 1.70
CA THR A 125 -3.64 14.31 1.12
C THR A 125 -4.41 14.47 -0.17
N GLU A 126 -3.95 13.81 -1.23
CA GLU A 126 -4.60 13.80 -2.52
C GLU A 126 -4.81 12.36 -3.01
N TYR A 127 -5.91 12.12 -3.71
CA TYR A 127 -6.30 10.81 -4.25
C TYR A 127 -6.42 10.92 -5.77
N HIS A 128 -5.50 10.29 -6.47
CA HIS A 128 -5.39 10.41 -7.92
C HIS A 128 -5.66 9.10 -8.63
N GLN A 129 -6.38 9.16 -9.73
CA GLN A 129 -6.52 8.04 -10.66
C GLN A 129 -5.37 8.06 -11.66
N PRO A 130 -4.59 6.98 -11.80
CA PRO A 130 -3.51 6.94 -12.77
C PRO A 130 -4.05 6.81 -14.21
N THR A 131 -3.28 7.36 -15.14
CA THR A 131 -3.46 7.15 -16.58
C THR A 131 -2.34 6.27 -17.12
N LEU A 132 -2.45 5.80 -18.37
CA LEU A 132 -1.36 5.06 -19.02
C LEU A 132 -0.03 5.83 -19.01
N GLU A 133 -0.08 7.16 -19.10
CA GLU A 133 1.08 8.01 -19.25
C GLU A 133 1.79 8.29 -17.91
N ASN A 134 1.04 8.35 -16.80
CA ASN A 134 1.58 8.75 -15.51
C ASN A 134 1.56 7.66 -14.43
N TRP A 135 1.15 6.43 -14.76
CA TRP A 135 0.97 5.36 -13.77
C TRP A 135 2.23 5.07 -12.95
N VAL A 136 3.36 4.90 -13.64
CA VAL A 136 4.63 4.62 -12.96
C VAL A 136 5.08 5.83 -12.14
N ASP A 137 4.99 7.04 -12.70
CA ASP A 137 5.36 8.27 -12.00
C ASP A 137 4.55 8.46 -10.72
N MET A 138 3.23 8.25 -10.78
CA MET A 138 2.37 8.30 -9.60
C MET A 138 2.73 7.23 -8.58
N THR A 139 3.01 6.00 -9.02
CA THR A 139 3.37 4.89 -8.13
C THR A 139 4.70 5.15 -7.43
N ILE A 140 5.68 5.73 -8.13
CA ILE A 140 6.95 6.14 -7.56
C ILE A 140 6.76 7.30 -6.58
N ALA A 141 6.00 8.33 -6.98
CA ALA A 141 5.68 9.46 -6.12
C ALA A 141 5.00 9.01 -4.81
N ALA A 142 4.02 8.09 -4.92
CA ALA A 142 3.32 7.48 -3.77
C ALA A 142 4.24 6.70 -2.82
N SER A 143 5.46 6.36 -3.24
CA SER A 143 6.45 5.63 -2.44
C SER A 143 7.65 6.50 -2.05
N THR A 144 7.63 7.80 -2.34
CA THR A 144 8.71 8.74 -2.07
C THR A 144 8.65 9.24 -0.63
N VAL A 145 9.51 8.69 0.24
CA VAL A 145 9.59 9.09 1.64
C VAL A 145 10.78 10.04 1.85
N PRO A 146 10.56 11.26 2.37
CA PRO A 146 11.64 12.19 2.64
C PRO A 146 12.77 11.56 3.46
N MET A 147 14.02 11.77 3.08
CA MET A 147 15.26 11.20 3.63
C MET A 147 15.48 9.69 3.37
N LEU A 148 14.44 8.89 3.20
CA LEU A 148 14.60 7.45 2.97
C LEU A 148 14.79 7.14 1.49
N THR A 149 14.17 7.91 0.61
CA THR A 149 14.24 7.69 -0.83
C THR A 149 15.04 8.78 -1.52
N LYS A 150 15.81 8.39 -2.55
CA LYS A 150 16.47 9.32 -3.44
C LYS A 150 15.44 9.88 -4.44
N GLY A 151 15.61 11.15 -4.76
CA GLY A 151 14.84 11.84 -5.79
C GLY A 151 13.63 12.61 -5.23
N LYS A 152 13.13 13.50 -6.05
CA LYS A 152 11.86 14.20 -5.86
C LYS A 152 11.02 13.86 -7.07
N HIS A 153 9.91 13.18 -6.86
CA HIS A 153 9.05 12.79 -7.95
C HIS A 153 8.01 13.86 -8.21
N VAL A 154 7.93 14.25 -9.48
CA VAL A 154 7.04 15.29 -9.97
C VAL A 154 5.99 14.62 -10.86
N VAL A 155 4.75 14.80 -10.54
CA VAL A 155 3.63 14.38 -11.40
C VAL A 155 2.88 15.63 -11.81
N ASN A 156 2.76 15.86 -13.11
CA ASN A 156 2.10 17.05 -13.67
C ASN A 156 2.61 18.39 -13.09
N GLY A 157 3.92 18.50 -12.84
CA GLY A 157 4.55 19.72 -12.31
C GLY A 157 4.44 19.88 -10.78
N ILE A 158 3.82 18.96 -10.07
CA ILE A 158 3.65 19.00 -8.61
C ILE A 158 4.59 17.97 -7.97
N HIS A 159 5.26 18.37 -6.89
CA HIS A 159 6.08 17.46 -6.08
C HIS A 159 5.21 16.74 -5.07
N TYR A 160 5.31 15.41 -5.07
CA TYR A 160 4.61 14.55 -4.14
C TYR A 160 5.56 13.77 -3.24
N SER A 161 5.04 13.35 -2.12
CA SER A 161 5.62 12.40 -1.17
C SER A 161 4.67 11.24 -0.94
N ASP A 162 5.16 10.19 -0.27
CA ASP A 162 4.39 9.00 0.08
C ASP A 162 3.05 9.35 0.75
N GLY A 163 1.98 8.80 0.20
CA GLY A 163 0.61 9.02 0.71
C GLY A 163 0.42 8.56 2.14
N GLY A 164 1.20 7.56 2.59
CA GLY A 164 1.17 7.09 3.98
C GLY A 164 1.59 8.14 5.00
N ILE A 165 2.27 9.21 4.60
CA ILE A 165 2.61 10.32 5.49
C ILE A 165 1.33 11.03 5.94
N SER A 166 0.43 11.35 5.01
CA SER A 166 -0.78 12.11 5.29
C SER A 166 -1.99 11.24 5.61
N ASP A 167 -2.16 10.09 4.94
CA ASP A 167 -3.23 9.12 5.19
C ASP A 167 -2.74 7.67 4.99
N PRO A 168 -2.22 7.02 6.05
CA PRO A 168 -1.67 5.67 5.95
C PRO A 168 -2.74 4.57 5.75
N VAL A 169 -3.99 4.81 6.18
CA VAL A 169 -5.10 3.85 6.11
C VAL A 169 -6.39 4.58 5.72
N PRO A 170 -6.64 4.82 4.44
CA PRO A 170 -7.65 5.74 3.92
C PRO A 170 -9.10 5.23 4.01
N VAL A 171 -9.46 4.52 5.08
CA VAL A 171 -10.82 4.03 5.31
C VAL A 171 -11.78 5.19 5.57
N LYS A 172 -11.34 6.19 6.33
CA LYS A 172 -12.18 7.37 6.61
C LYS A 172 -12.57 8.08 5.32
N TRP A 173 -11.59 8.33 4.43
CA TRP A 173 -11.88 8.95 3.13
C TRP A 173 -12.83 8.11 2.29
N ALA A 174 -12.66 6.78 2.26
CA ALA A 174 -13.55 5.89 1.52
C ALA A 174 -14.99 5.98 2.03
N VAL A 175 -15.18 5.94 3.37
CA VAL A 175 -16.51 6.05 4.01
C VAL A 175 -17.15 7.43 3.75
N GLU A 176 -16.40 8.52 3.90
CA GLU A 176 -16.87 9.88 3.60
C GLU A 176 -17.27 10.06 2.12
N ASN A 177 -16.73 9.23 1.23
CA ASN A 177 -17.11 9.18 -0.18
C ASN A 177 -18.15 8.08 -0.52
N GLY A 178 -18.79 7.50 0.48
CA GLY A 178 -19.95 6.63 0.34
C GLY A 178 -19.66 5.13 0.33
N ALA A 179 -18.45 4.68 0.68
CA ALA A 179 -18.15 3.25 0.80
C ALA A 179 -18.84 2.63 2.03
N THR A 180 -19.53 1.52 1.82
CA THR A 180 -20.18 0.74 2.89
C THR A 180 -19.73 -0.72 2.94
N ASP A 181 -19.00 -1.19 1.94
CA ASP A 181 -18.39 -2.53 1.88
C ASP A 181 -16.91 -2.40 1.51
N ILE A 182 -16.04 -2.56 2.51
CA ILE A 182 -14.60 -2.35 2.40
C ILE A 182 -13.86 -3.62 2.77
N VAL A 183 -12.88 -3.99 1.97
CA VAL A 183 -11.84 -4.96 2.33
C VAL A 183 -10.53 -4.22 2.50
N LEU A 184 -9.96 -4.27 3.69
CA LEU A 184 -8.71 -3.60 4.04
C LEU A 184 -7.60 -4.62 4.24
N ILE A 185 -6.58 -4.60 3.37
CA ILE A 185 -5.34 -5.37 3.55
C ILE A 185 -4.34 -4.51 4.31
N ARG A 186 -3.95 -4.95 5.51
CA ARG A 186 -3.01 -4.24 6.38
C ARG A 186 -1.65 -4.93 6.40
N THR A 187 -0.60 -4.14 6.49
CA THR A 187 0.77 -4.58 6.82
C THR A 187 1.08 -4.41 8.29
N THR A 188 0.25 -3.63 8.97
CA THR A 188 0.26 -3.46 10.42
C THR A 188 -0.53 -4.59 11.07
N HIS A 189 0.05 -5.25 12.07
CA HIS A 189 -0.57 -6.42 12.71
C HIS A 189 -1.89 -6.08 13.42
N HIS A 190 -2.73 -7.10 13.63
CA HIS A 190 -4.10 -6.94 14.12
C HIS A 190 -4.19 -6.16 15.44
N ASN A 191 -3.32 -6.49 16.41
CA ASN A 191 -3.29 -5.87 17.74
C ASN A 191 -2.27 -4.71 17.81
N PHE A 192 -2.18 -3.87 16.78
CA PHE A 192 -1.22 -2.77 16.73
C PHE A 192 -1.43 -1.78 17.86
N LYS A 193 -0.32 -1.41 18.49
CA LYS A 193 -0.23 -0.31 19.46
C LYS A 193 0.99 0.55 19.14
N PRO A 194 0.85 1.87 19.14
CA PRO A 194 1.99 2.77 18.95
C PRO A 194 3.13 2.45 19.92
N SER A 195 4.35 2.40 19.40
CA SER A 195 5.54 2.17 20.21
C SER A 195 5.87 3.40 21.08
N ARG A 196 6.44 3.18 22.26
CA ARG A 196 7.04 4.25 23.07
C ARG A 196 8.30 4.82 22.41
N LEU A 197 9.07 3.98 21.74
CA LEU A 197 10.19 4.38 20.91
C LEU A 197 9.62 4.74 19.52
N ARG A 198 9.68 6.01 19.17
CA ARG A 198 9.17 6.56 17.89
C ARG A 198 10.35 7.00 17.04
N PRO A 199 10.93 6.11 16.24
CA PRO A 199 12.02 6.51 15.33
C PRO A 199 11.59 7.62 14.39
N GLU A 200 10.30 7.72 14.05
CA GLU A 200 9.69 8.76 13.25
C GLU A 200 9.82 10.14 13.90
N TYR A 201 9.77 10.23 15.24
CA TYR A 201 10.01 11.47 15.97
C TYR A 201 11.40 12.02 15.70
N PHE A 202 12.42 11.17 15.73
CA PHE A 202 13.78 11.59 15.42
C PHE A 202 13.93 11.93 13.95
N ALA A 203 13.37 11.12 13.05
CA ALA A 203 13.39 11.38 11.62
C ALA A 203 12.77 12.73 11.28
N SER A 204 11.62 13.10 11.87
CA SER A 204 10.91 14.36 11.61
C SER A 204 11.79 15.59 11.84
N LYS A 205 12.75 15.54 12.79
CA LYS A 205 13.66 16.66 13.09
C LYS A 205 14.68 16.94 11.98
N PHE A 206 14.99 15.96 11.15
CA PHE A 206 15.98 16.05 10.08
C PHE A 206 15.36 16.20 8.69
N ILE A 207 14.07 15.96 8.55
CA ILE A 207 13.36 16.08 7.27
C ILE A 207 13.33 17.55 6.82
N ARG A 208 13.74 17.78 5.56
CA ARG A 208 13.59 19.07 4.90
C ARG A 208 12.23 19.12 4.19
N ALA A 209 11.18 19.40 4.93
CA ALA A 209 9.81 19.50 4.45
C ALA A 209 9.08 20.63 5.18
N ASN A 210 7.84 20.92 4.75
CA ASN A 210 6.97 21.85 5.47
C ASN A 210 6.60 21.28 6.85
N GLN A 211 6.06 22.14 7.73
CA GLN A 211 5.79 21.76 9.12
C GLN A 211 4.74 20.65 9.19
N LYS A 212 3.69 20.70 8.37
CA LYS A 212 2.63 19.67 8.36
C LYS A 212 3.19 18.28 8.05
N ILE A 213 4.07 18.14 7.05
CA ILE A 213 4.72 16.84 6.73
C ILE A 213 5.57 16.34 7.90
N LYS A 214 6.29 17.24 8.60
CA LYS A 214 7.05 16.87 9.79
C LYS A 214 6.17 16.35 10.90
N ASP A 215 5.06 17.05 11.17
CA ASP A 215 4.09 16.66 12.19
C ASP A 215 3.41 15.33 11.82
N ASP A 216 3.09 15.12 10.56
CA ASP A 216 2.49 13.88 10.05
C ASP A 216 3.45 12.69 10.17
N VAL A 217 4.75 12.87 9.84
CA VAL A 217 5.77 11.84 10.05
C VAL A 217 5.94 11.53 11.53
N GLU A 218 6.01 12.54 12.39
CA GLU A 218 6.12 12.37 13.85
C GLU A 218 4.93 11.60 14.43
N ASN A 219 3.73 11.82 13.87
CA ASN A 219 2.48 11.21 14.34
C ASN A 219 2.06 9.97 13.53
N PHE A 220 2.92 9.44 12.68
CA PHE A 220 2.58 8.34 11.76
C PHE A 220 1.91 7.14 12.45
N GLN A 221 2.49 6.66 13.57
CA GLN A 221 1.91 5.53 14.33
C GLN A 221 0.56 5.89 14.97
N ASN A 222 0.38 7.13 15.42
CA ASN A 222 -0.90 7.58 15.97
C ASN A 222 -1.97 7.63 14.87
N LYS A 223 -1.64 8.09 13.67
CA LYS A 223 -2.57 8.10 12.52
C LYS A 223 -3.07 6.70 12.17
N ILE A 224 -2.16 5.70 12.16
CA ILE A 224 -2.58 4.30 11.99
C ILE A 224 -3.55 3.88 13.10
N LYS A 225 -3.23 4.21 14.37
CA LYS A 225 -4.10 3.87 15.50
C LYS A 225 -5.46 4.57 15.41
N GLU A 226 -5.48 5.85 15.05
CA GLU A 226 -6.71 6.62 14.85
C GLU A 226 -7.58 6.02 13.74
N SER A 227 -6.98 5.56 12.64
CA SER A 227 -7.70 4.88 11.58
C SER A 227 -8.29 3.54 12.04
N ILE A 228 -7.57 2.78 12.87
CA ILE A 228 -8.07 1.53 13.46
C ILE A 228 -9.23 1.83 14.41
N ASP A 229 -9.09 2.83 15.30
CA ASP A 229 -10.14 3.23 16.24
C ASP A 229 -11.38 3.75 15.49
N TYR A 230 -11.19 4.44 14.37
CA TYR A 230 -12.27 4.86 13.51
C TYR A 230 -13.03 3.66 12.92
N ILE A 231 -12.31 2.62 12.45
CA ILE A 231 -12.93 1.40 11.93
C ILE A 231 -13.76 0.71 13.02
N ASP A 232 -13.22 0.61 14.23
CA ASP A 232 -13.90 -0.05 15.36
C ASP A 232 -15.16 0.73 15.84
N ALA A 233 -15.24 2.03 15.54
CA ALA A 233 -16.37 2.89 15.88
C ALA A 233 -17.40 3.06 14.75
N LEU A 234 -17.22 2.41 13.59
CA LEU A 234 -18.14 2.53 12.47
C LEU A 234 -19.52 1.90 12.79
N PRO A 235 -20.61 2.49 12.28
CA PRO A 235 -21.94 1.90 12.44
C PRO A 235 -22.07 0.58 11.68
N GLU A 236 -22.96 -0.31 12.15
CA GLU A 236 -23.11 -1.68 11.64
C GLU A 236 -23.39 -1.80 10.13
N HIS A 237 -23.99 -0.77 9.52
CA HIS A 237 -24.25 -0.78 8.08
C HIS A 237 -22.99 -0.57 7.22
N ILE A 238 -21.86 -0.22 7.82
CA ILE A 238 -20.58 -0.10 7.13
C ILE A 238 -19.71 -1.29 7.51
N LYS A 239 -19.52 -2.19 6.55
CA LYS A 239 -18.71 -3.40 6.73
C LYS A 239 -17.27 -3.11 6.35
N VAL A 240 -16.32 -3.41 7.25
CA VAL A 240 -14.87 -3.37 6.97
C VAL A 240 -14.25 -4.72 7.34
N ASP A 241 -14.01 -5.54 6.32
CA ASP A 241 -13.28 -6.80 6.49
C ASP A 241 -11.77 -6.51 6.50
N GLN A 242 -11.09 -6.82 7.60
CA GLN A 242 -9.66 -6.57 7.74
C GLN A 242 -8.84 -7.86 7.54
N ILE A 243 -7.97 -7.87 6.54
CA ILE A 243 -6.94 -8.91 6.33
C ILE A 243 -5.63 -8.37 6.87
N ALA A 244 -5.29 -8.71 8.10
CA ALA A 244 -4.13 -8.23 8.81
C ALA A 244 -3.25 -9.38 9.34
N PRO A 245 -1.92 -9.20 9.43
CA PRO A 245 -1.05 -10.18 10.07
C PRO A 245 -1.45 -10.36 11.54
N LYS A 246 -1.47 -11.60 12.02
CA LYS A 246 -1.76 -11.91 13.44
C LYS A 246 -0.63 -11.47 14.36
N VAL A 247 0.58 -11.41 13.84
CA VAL A 247 1.82 -11.02 14.55
C VAL A 247 2.58 -9.99 13.71
N VAL A 248 3.57 -9.34 14.32
CA VAL A 248 4.45 -8.40 13.60
C VAL A 248 5.16 -9.14 12.46
N LEU A 249 5.14 -8.57 11.26
CA LEU A 249 5.83 -9.11 10.10
C LEU A 249 7.35 -9.13 10.30
N ASN A 250 8.01 -10.06 9.61
CA ASN A 250 9.47 -10.21 9.67
C ASN A 250 10.19 -9.13 8.87
N SER A 251 9.52 -8.55 7.89
CA SER A 251 10.04 -7.48 7.03
C SER A 251 9.74 -6.10 7.59
N ASN A 252 10.55 -5.13 7.18
CA ASN A 252 10.36 -3.70 7.42
C ASN A 252 10.97 -2.92 6.23
N ILE A 253 10.98 -1.59 6.29
CA ILE A 253 11.52 -0.74 5.22
C ILE A 253 13.03 -0.93 4.97
N PHE A 254 13.76 -1.52 5.93
CA PHE A 254 15.20 -1.76 5.85
C PHE A 254 15.56 -3.24 5.62
N THR A 255 14.57 -4.07 5.29
CA THR A 255 14.79 -5.51 5.12
C THR A 255 15.70 -5.78 3.92
N ASN A 256 16.75 -6.58 4.16
CA ASN A 256 17.63 -7.14 3.12
C ASN A 256 17.63 -8.67 3.13
N SER A 257 16.64 -9.28 3.76
CA SER A 257 16.52 -10.73 3.93
C SER A 257 15.41 -11.30 3.05
N VAL A 258 15.78 -12.03 2.01
CA VAL A 258 14.83 -12.78 1.16
C VAL A 258 13.98 -13.72 2.00
N LYS A 259 14.55 -14.35 3.02
CA LYS A 259 13.81 -15.24 3.93
C LYS A 259 12.65 -14.51 4.63
N ASN A 260 12.86 -13.28 5.07
CA ASN A 260 11.80 -12.48 5.71
C ASN A 260 10.70 -12.14 4.71
N ILE A 261 11.09 -11.72 3.49
CA ILE A 261 10.14 -11.45 2.39
C ILE A 261 9.29 -12.69 2.09
N GLU A 262 9.93 -13.86 2.00
CA GLU A 262 9.24 -15.13 1.72
C GLU A 262 8.28 -15.54 2.83
N LEU A 263 8.68 -15.42 4.09
CA LEU A 263 7.82 -15.75 5.24
C LEU A 263 6.58 -14.87 5.27
N ASP A 264 6.75 -13.56 5.07
CA ASP A 264 5.64 -12.62 5.09
C ASP A 264 4.72 -12.81 3.88
N TYR A 265 5.27 -13.12 2.70
CA TYR A 265 4.50 -13.47 1.51
C TYR A 265 3.64 -14.72 1.74
N ARG A 266 4.21 -15.79 2.30
CA ARG A 266 3.47 -17.04 2.61
C ARG A 266 2.36 -16.78 3.62
N THR A 267 2.64 -15.97 4.66
CA THR A 267 1.62 -15.56 5.64
C THR A 267 0.48 -14.79 4.97
N GLY A 268 0.80 -13.92 4.01
CA GLY A 268 -0.19 -13.19 3.22
C GLY A 268 -1.02 -14.10 2.32
N LEU A 269 -0.36 -15.06 1.65
CA LEU A 269 -1.04 -16.05 0.79
C LEU A 269 -2.08 -16.86 1.59
N GLU A 270 -1.67 -17.35 2.76
CA GLU A 270 -2.56 -18.09 3.67
C GLU A 270 -3.71 -17.20 4.16
N ALA A 271 -3.43 -15.96 4.54
CA ALA A 271 -4.47 -15.02 5.00
C ALA A 271 -5.51 -14.73 3.89
N GLY A 272 -5.06 -14.53 2.65
CA GLY A 272 -5.93 -14.32 1.49
C GLY A 272 -6.81 -15.52 1.18
N LEU A 273 -6.24 -16.74 1.22
CA LEU A 273 -7.01 -17.98 1.02
C LEU A 273 -8.07 -18.17 2.12
N ASN A 274 -7.70 -17.92 3.38
CA ASN A 274 -8.62 -18.03 4.50
C ASN A 274 -9.79 -17.03 4.38
N TYR A 275 -9.50 -15.80 3.98
CA TYR A 275 -10.53 -14.78 3.71
C TYR A 275 -11.51 -15.24 2.62
N ILE A 276 -11.01 -15.76 1.50
CA ILE A 276 -11.87 -16.24 0.41
C ILE A 276 -12.75 -17.39 0.88
N HIS A 277 -12.21 -18.30 1.68
CA HIS A 277 -12.99 -19.42 2.24
C HIS A 277 -14.09 -18.92 3.17
N SER A 278 -13.84 -17.94 4.04
CA SER A 278 -14.87 -17.39 4.92
C SER A 278 -16.01 -16.72 4.14
N VAL A 279 -15.68 -15.90 3.12
CA VAL A 279 -16.67 -15.24 2.26
C VAL A 279 -17.53 -16.25 1.50
N LYS A 280 -16.94 -17.35 0.99
CA LYS A 280 -17.68 -18.41 0.31
C LYS A 280 -18.61 -19.16 1.26
N ALA A 281 -18.17 -19.41 2.49
CA ALA A 281 -19.00 -20.06 3.52
C ALA A 281 -20.21 -19.19 3.92
N GLU A 282 -20.00 -17.89 4.18
CA GLU A 282 -21.08 -16.95 4.46
C GLU A 282 -22.10 -16.90 3.31
N SER A 283 -21.63 -16.81 2.06
CA SER A 283 -22.49 -16.77 0.88
C SER A 283 -23.30 -18.07 0.68
N SER A 284 -22.78 -19.21 1.11
CA SER A 284 -23.51 -20.49 1.04
C SER A 284 -24.59 -20.60 2.10
N MET A 285 -24.35 -20.08 3.32
CA MET A 285 -25.35 -20.08 4.40
C MET A 285 -26.56 -19.18 4.08
N LEU A 286 -26.29 -18.01 3.44
CA LEU A 286 -27.37 -17.08 3.03
C LEU A 286 -28.28 -17.63 1.91
N LYS A 287 -27.81 -18.60 1.12
CA LYS A 287 -28.60 -19.23 0.06
C LYS A 287 -29.49 -20.42 0.55
N THR A 288 -29.27 -20.86 1.77
CA THR A 288 -30.00 -22.00 2.37
C THR A 288 -31.15 -21.55 3.27
N HIS A 289 -31.34 -20.27 3.41
CA HIS A 289 -32.51 -19.62 4.08
C HIS A 289 -33.32 -18.81 3.07
#